data_618f4e63bcdb0d177ff785ed0348504d
#
_entry.id   618f4e63bcdb0d177ff785ed0348504d
#
_cell.length_a   1.000
_cell.length_b   1.000
_cell.length_c   1.000
_cell.angle_alpha   90.00
_cell.angle_beta   90.00
_cell.angle_gamma   90.00
#
_symmetry.space_group_name_H-M   'P 1'
#
loop_
_entity.id
_entity.type
_entity.pdbx_description
1 polymer ?
#
loop_
_entity_poly.entity_id
_entity_poly.type
_entity_poly.pdbx_seq_one_letter_code
_entity_poly.pdbx_strand_id
1 'polypeptide(L)'
;MISITAAFPWVKAHGPIEATMSAVSTHLPVDPKLGKSSIALTIISCSPGAMCIVPDRCNIVFDRRLVPPETPEDAVREIQEIIDRLEAEDPHFHASVKISAVPRKTYTGKTVTIPNSKQGWRIEEEHPFVKACADALASLGEPVGYGYWNFGTDLALLCSKHKIPAVGYSPMQELYCHRPVDRIRTDLMDRAVIGNVAVFQHLAKLPKKEFRLP
;
A
#
# COMPACT_ATOMS: atom_id res chain seq x y z
N MET A 1 -6.04 -2.06 -2.41
CA MET A 1 -7.09 -1.71 -3.40
C MET A 1 -8.46 -1.95 -2.80
N ILE A 2 -9.37 -1.02 -2.99
CA ILE A 2 -10.75 -1.10 -2.51
C ILE A 2 -11.66 -1.26 -3.72
N SER A 3 -12.59 -2.20 -3.66
CA SER A 3 -13.57 -2.44 -4.71
C SER A 3 -14.95 -2.03 -4.23
N ILE A 4 -15.64 -1.23 -5.03
CA ILE A 4 -17.03 -0.87 -4.82
C ILE A 4 -17.87 -1.50 -5.94
N THR A 5 -18.94 -2.17 -5.57
CA THR A 5 -19.96 -2.64 -6.51
C THR A 5 -21.24 -1.88 -6.26
N ALA A 6 -21.73 -1.19 -7.26
CA ALA A 6 -22.98 -0.46 -7.20
C ALA A 6 -23.98 -0.99 -8.24
N ALA A 7 -25.22 -1.15 -7.85
CA ALA A 7 -26.36 -1.44 -8.72
C ALA A 7 -27.20 -0.16 -8.90
N PHE A 8 -27.53 0.19 -10.14
CA PHE A 8 -28.32 1.36 -10.48
C PHE A 8 -29.50 0.99 -11.38
N PRO A 9 -30.71 1.44 -11.10
CA PRO A 9 -31.69 1.64 -12.12
C PRO A 9 -31.50 3.03 -12.77
N TRP A 10 -30.92 3.08 -13.97
CA TRP A 10 -30.83 4.28 -14.82
C TRP A 10 -29.89 5.45 -14.45
N VAL A 11 -28.78 5.57 -15.21
CA VAL A 11 -28.11 6.83 -15.66
C VAL A 11 -27.49 7.79 -14.64
N LYS A 12 -27.19 7.44 -13.38
CA LYS A 12 -26.47 8.36 -12.46
C LYS A 12 -25.14 7.83 -11.91
N ALA A 13 -24.42 7.02 -12.69
CA ALA A 13 -23.13 6.48 -12.22
C ALA A 13 -22.05 7.57 -11.99
N HIS A 14 -22.11 8.71 -12.68
CA HIS A 14 -21.12 9.77 -12.54
C HIS A 14 -21.17 10.46 -11.17
N GLY A 15 -22.33 10.87 -10.70
CA GLY A 15 -22.47 11.62 -9.46
C GLY A 15 -21.88 10.89 -8.23
N PRO A 16 -22.21 9.61 -7.98
CA PRO A 16 -21.65 8.87 -6.86
C PRO A 16 -20.12 8.65 -6.94
N ILE A 17 -19.57 8.42 -8.14
CA ILE A 17 -18.13 8.27 -8.32
C ILE A 17 -17.42 9.59 -8.03
N GLU A 18 -17.90 10.69 -8.61
CA GLU A 18 -17.35 12.03 -8.39
C GLU A 18 -17.49 12.45 -6.92
N ALA A 19 -18.65 12.21 -6.30
CA ALA A 19 -18.88 12.49 -4.89
C ALA A 19 -17.90 11.69 -3.99
N THR A 20 -17.72 10.40 -4.27
CA THR A 20 -16.76 9.56 -3.53
C THR A 20 -15.33 10.06 -3.71
N MET A 21 -14.92 10.34 -4.95
CA MET A 21 -13.57 10.84 -5.22
C MET A 21 -13.32 12.19 -4.58
N SER A 22 -14.27 13.12 -4.68
CA SER A 22 -14.17 14.45 -4.09
C SER A 22 -14.15 14.39 -2.57
N ALA A 23 -15.04 13.64 -1.95
CA ALA A 23 -15.13 13.52 -0.49
C ALA A 23 -13.86 12.89 0.09
N VAL A 24 -13.40 11.76 -0.46
CA VAL A 24 -12.20 11.07 0.03
C VAL A 24 -10.93 11.89 -0.21
N SER A 25 -10.79 12.53 -1.36
CA SER A 25 -9.56 13.26 -1.71
C SER A 25 -9.29 14.49 -0.82
N THR A 26 -10.33 15.06 -0.20
CA THR A 26 -10.20 16.25 0.67
C THR A 26 -9.66 15.93 2.06
N HIS A 27 -9.90 14.72 2.58
CA HIS A 27 -9.60 14.33 3.96
C HIS A 27 -8.49 13.29 4.10
N LEU A 28 -7.67 13.10 3.05
CA LEU A 28 -6.61 12.11 3.05
C LEU A 28 -5.58 12.38 4.17
N PRO A 29 -5.27 11.38 5.01
CA PRO A 29 -4.27 11.48 6.06
C PRO A 29 -2.90 11.90 5.56
N VAL A 30 -2.17 12.61 6.41
CA VAL A 30 -0.80 13.06 6.15
C VAL A 30 0.12 12.53 7.23
N ASP A 31 1.14 11.78 6.84
CA ASP A 31 2.25 11.42 7.73
C ASP A 31 3.40 12.41 7.50
N PRO A 32 4.06 12.91 8.55
CA PRO A 32 5.11 13.93 8.42
C PRO A 32 6.36 13.44 7.65
N LYS A 33 6.59 12.13 7.56
CA LYS A 33 7.72 11.52 6.87
C LYS A 33 7.34 10.89 5.52
N LEU A 34 6.18 10.22 5.46
CA LEU A 34 5.70 9.53 4.27
C LEU A 34 4.88 10.43 3.34
N GLY A 35 4.48 11.61 3.80
CA GLY A 35 3.65 12.53 3.03
C GLY A 35 2.15 12.18 3.10
N LYS A 36 1.40 12.67 2.11
CA LYS A 36 -0.06 12.52 2.04
C LYS A 36 -0.44 11.15 1.46
N SER A 37 -1.42 10.49 2.07
CA SER A 37 -2.14 9.36 1.48
C SER A 37 -2.69 9.73 0.09
N SER A 38 -2.95 8.76 -0.75
CA SER A 38 -3.51 9.01 -2.08
C SER A 38 -4.58 8.01 -2.45
N ILE A 39 -5.48 8.41 -3.34
CA ILE A 39 -6.50 7.54 -3.93
C ILE A 39 -6.57 7.80 -5.42
N ALA A 40 -6.66 6.73 -6.21
CA ALA A 40 -6.83 6.80 -7.66
C ALA A 40 -7.86 5.76 -8.11
N LEU A 41 -8.76 6.15 -8.99
CA LEU A 41 -9.65 5.23 -9.68
C LEU A 41 -8.85 4.49 -10.75
N THR A 42 -8.78 3.16 -10.65
CA THR A 42 -7.92 2.34 -11.53
C THR A 42 -8.69 1.43 -12.46
N ILE A 43 -9.89 0.99 -12.07
CA ILE A 43 -10.74 0.12 -12.90
C ILE A 43 -12.18 0.59 -12.79
N ILE A 44 -12.86 0.64 -13.94
CA ILE A 44 -14.31 0.75 -14.06
C ILE A 44 -14.78 -0.39 -14.95
N SER A 45 -15.76 -1.14 -14.52
CA SER A 45 -16.41 -2.17 -15.33
C SER A 45 -17.92 -2.18 -15.10
N CYS A 46 -18.66 -2.26 -16.18
CA CYS A 46 -20.12 -2.26 -16.16
C CYS A 46 -20.68 -3.57 -16.70
N SER A 47 -21.83 -3.97 -16.22
CA SER A 47 -22.56 -5.16 -16.66
C SER A 47 -23.97 -4.76 -17.10
N PRO A 48 -24.49 -5.36 -18.19
CA PRO A 48 -23.93 -6.46 -18.99
C PRO A 48 -22.85 -6.04 -20.01
N GLY A 49 -22.48 -4.77 -20.13
CA GLY A 49 -21.37 -4.33 -20.99
C GLY A 49 -21.62 -4.45 -22.50
N ALA A 50 -22.87 -4.52 -22.93
CA ALA A 50 -23.23 -4.55 -24.35
C ALA A 50 -23.55 -3.13 -24.86
N MET A 51 -23.15 -2.84 -26.11
CA MET A 51 -23.26 -1.47 -26.67
C MET A 51 -24.69 -0.90 -26.74
N CYS A 52 -25.69 -1.78 -26.79
CA CYS A 52 -27.12 -1.37 -26.93
C CYS A 52 -27.88 -1.51 -25.61
N ILE A 53 -27.25 -1.80 -24.50
CA ILE A 53 -27.91 -2.04 -23.22
C ILE A 53 -27.33 -1.08 -22.18
N VAL A 54 -28.21 -0.35 -21.52
CA VAL A 54 -27.83 0.49 -20.38
C VAL A 54 -27.41 -0.42 -19.23
N PRO A 55 -26.21 -0.24 -18.66
CA PRO A 55 -25.75 -1.07 -17.55
C PRO A 55 -26.61 -0.88 -16.30
N ASP A 56 -26.89 -1.97 -15.62
CA ASP A 56 -27.59 -1.98 -14.32
C ASP A 56 -26.63 -2.14 -13.12
N ARG A 57 -25.37 -2.43 -13.41
CA ARG A 57 -24.33 -2.61 -12.38
C ARG A 57 -23.01 -2.00 -12.83
N CYS A 58 -22.34 -1.37 -11.89
CA CYS A 58 -20.98 -0.85 -12.09
C CYS A 58 -20.07 -1.34 -10.96
N ASN A 59 -18.89 -1.85 -11.33
CA ASN A 59 -17.80 -2.13 -10.41
C ASN A 59 -16.69 -1.10 -10.63
N ILE A 60 -16.23 -0.51 -9.54
CA ILE A 60 -15.07 0.39 -9.55
C ILE A 60 -14.01 -0.10 -8.58
N VAL A 61 -12.75 0.10 -8.91
CA VAL A 61 -11.62 -0.24 -8.05
C VAL A 61 -10.76 0.99 -7.85
N PHE A 62 -10.51 1.31 -6.60
CA PHE A 62 -9.58 2.36 -6.21
C PHE A 62 -8.26 1.76 -5.73
N ASP A 63 -7.15 2.33 -6.16
CA ASP A 63 -5.85 2.19 -5.51
C ASP A 63 -5.76 3.26 -4.43
N ARG A 64 -5.90 2.85 -3.17
CA ARG A 64 -5.72 3.70 -1.98
C ARG A 64 -4.35 3.43 -1.38
N ARG A 65 -3.49 4.42 -1.34
CA ARG A 65 -2.20 4.37 -0.65
C ARG A 65 -2.37 4.87 0.76
N LEU A 66 -2.05 4.02 1.71
CA LEU A 66 -2.25 4.27 3.14
C LEU A 66 -0.97 4.77 3.79
N VAL A 67 -1.10 5.70 4.72
CA VAL A 67 -0.02 6.13 5.61
C VAL A 67 -0.44 5.89 7.07
N PRO A 68 0.49 5.57 7.97
CA PRO A 68 0.14 5.39 9.39
C PRO A 68 -0.50 6.67 9.97
N PRO A 69 -1.45 6.53 10.89
CA PRO A 69 -1.95 5.28 11.50
C PRO A 69 -3.10 4.59 10.73
N GLU A 70 -3.45 5.09 9.52
CA GLU A 70 -4.59 4.60 8.75
C GLU A 70 -4.46 3.10 8.43
N THR A 71 -5.53 2.36 8.66
CA THR A 71 -5.66 0.94 8.34
C THR A 71 -6.48 0.73 7.06
N PRO A 72 -6.39 -0.44 6.40
CA PRO A 72 -7.29 -0.77 5.30
C PRO A 72 -8.76 -0.74 5.68
N GLU A 73 -9.09 -1.09 6.91
CA GLU A 73 -10.43 -1.11 7.47
C GLU A 73 -10.96 0.32 7.65
N ASP A 74 -10.11 1.27 8.05
CA ASP A 74 -10.47 2.69 8.15
C ASP A 74 -10.84 3.25 6.77
N ALA A 75 -10.04 2.93 5.76
CA ALA A 75 -10.31 3.36 4.39
C ALA A 75 -11.61 2.75 3.81
N VAL A 76 -11.95 1.51 4.17
CA VAL A 76 -13.24 0.91 3.81
C VAL A 76 -14.38 1.60 4.53
N ARG A 77 -14.23 1.88 5.83
CA ARG A 77 -15.25 2.57 6.63
C ARG A 77 -15.55 3.97 6.09
N GLU A 78 -14.53 4.75 5.73
CA GLU A 78 -14.68 6.08 5.12
C GLU A 78 -15.56 6.01 3.85
N ILE A 79 -15.33 5.02 3.00
CA ILE A 79 -16.13 4.85 1.77
C ILE A 79 -17.54 4.34 2.10
N GLN A 80 -17.68 3.45 3.09
CA GLN A 80 -19.01 2.98 3.51
C GLN A 80 -19.87 4.13 4.02
N GLU A 81 -19.32 5.05 4.80
CA GLU A 81 -20.05 6.25 5.27
C GLU A 81 -20.54 7.14 4.12
N ILE A 82 -19.79 7.20 3.03
CA ILE A 82 -20.22 7.92 1.81
C ILE A 82 -21.37 7.16 1.13
N ILE A 83 -21.26 5.83 1.02
CA ILE A 83 -22.30 4.98 0.45
C ILE A 83 -23.60 5.14 1.24
N ASP A 84 -23.53 5.01 2.57
CA ASP A 84 -24.70 5.11 3.46
C ASP A 84 -25.43 6.47 3.30
N ARG A 85 -24.66 7.54 3.15
CA ARG A 85 -25.23 8.87 2.87
C ARG A 85 -25.90 8.94 1.52
N LEU A 86 -25.29 8.41 0.47
CA LEU A 86 -25.86 8.39 -0.88
C LEU A 86 -27.11 7.51 -0.95
N GLU A 87 -27.14 6.39 -0.24
CA GLU A 87 -28.33 5.53 -0.13
C GLU A 87 -29.49 6.24 0.61
N ALA A 88 -29.18 7.08 1.60
CA ALA A 88 -30.18 7.89 2.28
C ALA A 88 -30.75 9.01 1.38
N GLU A 89 -29.95 9.54 0.47
CA GLU A 89 -30.37 10.58 -0.48
C GLU A 89 -31.15 10.03 -1.69
N ASP A 90 -30.82 8.80 -2.14
CA ASP A 90 -31.46 8.14 -3.28
C ASP A 90 -31.79 6.68 -2.92
N PRO A 91 -33.08 6.36 -2.67
CA PRO A 91 -33.50 5.00 -2.31
C PRO A 91 -33.32 3.96 -3.43
N HIS A 92 -32.98 4.38 -4.65
CA HIS A 92 -32.68 3.50 -5.77
C HIS A 92 -31.17 3.23 -5.91
N PHE A 93 -30.32 3.95 -5.18
CA PHE A 93 -28.90 3.71 -5.15
C PHE A 93 -28.55 2.63 -4.12
N HIS A 94 -27.88 1.56 -4.55
CA HIS A 94 -27.39 0.51 -3.66
C HIS A 94 -25.95 0.19 -4.02
N ALA A 95 -25.07 0.24 -3.03
CA ALA A 95 -23.67 -0.05 -3.24
C ALA A 95 -23.08 -0.87 -2.08
N SER A 96 -21.94 -1.50 -2.32
CA SER A 96 -21.17 -2.17 -1.30
C SER A 96 -19.68 -1.94 -1.55
N VAL A 97 -18.92 -1.82 -0.49
CA VAL A 97 -17.47 -1.65 -0.54
C VAL A 97 -16.77 -2.80 0.17
N LYS A 98 -15.62 -3.19 -0.36
CA LYS A 98 -14.76 -4.20 0.27
C LYS A 98 -13.31 -4.03 -0.17
N ILE A 99 -12.40 -4.60 0.60
CA ILE A 99 -11.03 -4.78 0.16
C ILE A 99 -11.03 -5.72 -1.03
N SER A 100 -10.42 -5.29 -2.14
CA SER A 100 -10.28 -6.12 -3.33
C SER A 100 -9.44 -7.37 -3.03
N ALA A 101 -9.88 -8.53 -3.46
CA ALA A 101 -9.18 -9.78 -3.29
C ALA A 101 -8.97 -10.46 -4.65
N VAL A 102 -7.80 -11.02 -4.86
CA VAL A 102 -7.43 -11.64 -6.14
C VAL A 102 -7.20 -13.12 -5.93
N PRO A 103 -7.91 -13.99 -6.67
CA PRO A 103 -7.61 -15.41 -6.69
C PRO A 103 -6.24 -15.64 -7.37
N ARG A 104 -5.36 -16.36 -6.69
CA ARG A 104 -4.05 -16.74 -7.22
C ARG A 104 -3.85 -18.24 -7.14
N LYS A 105 -3.45 -18.81 -8.26
CA LYS A 105 -3.08 -20.22 -8.32
C LYS A 105 -1.62 -20.38 -7.94
N THR A 106 -1.34 -21.21 -6.93
CA THR A 106 0.03 -21.52 -6.51
C THR A 106 0.67 -22.52 -7.49
N TYR A 107 1.99 -22.70 -7.40
CA TYR A 107 2.71 -23.68 -8.21
C TYR A 107 2.25 -25.14 -7.94
N THR A 108 1.69 -25.39 -6.75
CA THR A 108 1.09 -26.70 -6.40
C THR A 108 -0.33 -26.89 -6.94
N GLY A 109 -0.87 -25.91 -7.68
CA GLY A 109 -2.21 -25.94 -8.24
C GLY A 109 -3.34 -25.47 -7.31
N LYS A 110 -3.07 -25.18 -6.04
CA LYS A 110 -4.06 -24.67 -5.09
C LYS A 110 -4.41 -23.21 -5.42
N THR A 111 -5.71 -22.89 -5.46
CA THR A 111 -6.16 -21.51 -5.56
C THR A 111 -6.35 -20.91 -4.17
N VAL A 112 -5.74 -19.76 -3.92
CA VAL A 112 -5.90 -18.97 -2.70
C VAL A 112 -6.40 -17.59 -3.08
N THR A 113 -7.34 -17.05 -2.31
CA THR A 113 -7.81 -15.67 -2.48
C THR A 113 -7.05 -14.78 -1.50
N ILE A 114 -6.28 -13.85 -2.02
CA ILE A 114 -5.41 -12.98 -1.23
C ILE A 114 -5.99 -11.57 -1.26
N PRO A 115 -6.27 -10.94 -0.10
CA PRO A 115 -6.63 -9.55 -0.03
C PRO A 115 -5.52 -8.68 -0.63
N ASN A 116 -5.88 -7.79 -1.55
CA ASN A 116 -4.93 -6.85 -2.14
C ASN A 116 -4.85 -5.60 -1.28
N SER A 117 -4.27 -5.77 -0.10
CA SER A 117 -4.17 -4.74 0.93
C SER A 117 -2.82 -4.82 1.62
N LYS A 118 -2.18 -3.66 1.76
CA LYS A 118 -0.96 -3.49 2.55
C LYS A 118 -1.13 -2.21 3.36
N GLN A 119 -0.85 -2.29 4.64
CA GLN A 119 -0.82 -1.12 5.52
C GLN A 119 0.47 -0.35 5.31
N GLY A 120 0.41 0.99 5.36
CA GLY A 120 1.60 1.82 5.45
C GLY A 120 2.34 1.57 6.77
N TRP A 121 3.66 1.70 6.75
CA TRP A 121 4.49 1.48 7.93
C TRP A 121 5.73 2.37 7.89
N ARG A 122 6.22 2.72 9.06
CA ARG A 122 7.53 3.31 9.27
C ARG A 122 8.08 2.91 10.62
N ILE A 123 9.38 3.03 10.78
CA ILE A 123 10.07 2.85 12.06
C ILE A 123 10.83 4.15 12.31
N GLU A 124 10.86 4.59 13.56
CA GLU A 124 11.59 5.80 13.93
C GLU A 124 13.10 5.58 13.76
N GLU A 125 13.80 6.62 13.34
CA GLU A 125 15.24 6.59 13.09
C GLU A 125 16.04 6.25 14.37
N GLU A 126 15.47 6.60 15.53
CA GLU A 126 16.03 6.35 16.85
C GLU A 126 15.90 4.90 17.33
N HIS A 127 15.08 4.09 16.65
CA HIS A 127 14.90 2.70 17.04
C HIS A 127 16.23 1.93 17.00
N PRO A 128 16.59 1.17 18.05
CA PRO A 128 17.90 0.49 18.12
C PRO A 128 18.23 -0.39 16.92
N PHE A 129 17.22 -1.05 16.35
CA PHE A 129 17.37 -1.85 15.13
C PHE A 129 17.80 -0.99 13.93
N VAL A 130 17.18 0.19 13.75
CA VAL A 130 17.49 1.12 12.66
C VAL A 130 18.90 1.70 12.85
N LYS A 131 19.22 2.13 14.08
CA LYS A 131 20.57 2.63 14.43
C LYS A 131 21.65 1.59 14.18
N ALA A 132 21.45 0.34 14.58
CA ALA A 132 22.43 -0.72 14.34
C ALA A 132 22.69 -0.95 12.84
N CYS A 133 21.67 -0.81 11.99
CA CYS A 133 21.85 -0.87 10.54
C CYS A 133 22.64 0.34 10.03
N ALA A 134 22.32 1.53 10.52
CA ALA A 134 23.02 2.76 10.15
C ALA A 134 24.50 2.73 10.58
N ASP A 135 24.78 2.33 11.82
CA ASP A 135 26.13 2.21 12.37
C ASP A 135 26.97 1.18 11.60
N ALA A 136 26.33 0.07 11.18
CA ALA A 136 26.99 -0.93 10.37
C ALA A 136 27.49 -0.34 9.03
N LEU A 137 26.64 0.43 8.35
CA LEU A 137 27.01 1.06 7.08
C LEU A 137 28.03 2.19 7.27
N ALA A 138 27.87 3.00 8.33
CA ALA A 138 28.82 4.05 8.67
C ALA A 138 30.22 3.49 8.97
N SER A 139 30.32 2.30 9.58
CA SER A 139 31.60 1.64 9.86
C SER A 139 32.38 1.25 8.61
N LEU A 140 31.73 1.19 7.46
CA LEU A 140 32.35 0.95 6.15
C LEU A 140 32.79 2.25 5.46
N GLY A 141 32.62 3.41 6.09
CA GLY A 141 32.87 4.73 5.49
C GLY A 141 31.77 5.20 4.52
N GLU A 142 30.61 4.53 4.53
CA GLU A 142 29.50 4.91 3.67
C GLU A 142 28.73 6.10 4.27
N PRO A 143 28.34 7.09 3.43
CA PRO A 143 27.41 8.12 3.85
C PRO A 143 26.06 7.48 4.14
N VAL A 144 25.55 7.63 5.35
CA VAL A 144 24.27 7.06 5.77
C VAL A 144 23.19 8.15 5.76
N GLY A 145 22.08 7.85 5.11
CA GLY A 145 20.87 8.66 5.12
C GLY A 145 19.65 7.79 5.32
N TYR A 146 18.59 8.38 5.84
CA TYR A 146 17.29 7.72 5.98
C TYR A 146 16.37 8.15 4.85
N GLY A 147 15.60 7.19 4.34
CA GLY A 147 14.65 7.45 3.28
C GLY A 147 13.40 6.58 3.39
N TYR A 148 12.38 6.94 2.63
CA TYR A 148 11.11 6.23 2.57
C TYR A 148 10.75 6.01 1.11
N TRP A 149 10.42 4.78 0.74
CA TRP A 149 10.02 4.46 -0.62
C TRP A 149 8.55 4.79 -0.87
N ASN A 150 8.25 5.26 -2.07
CA ASN A 150 6.89 5.55 -2.51
C ASN A 150 6.09 4.30 -2.93
N PHE A 151 6.66 3.11 -2.75
CA PHE A 151 6.01 1.84 -3.08
C PHE A 151 5.95 0.90 -1.89
N GLY A 152 4.96 -0.01 -1.92
CA GLY A 152 4.79 -1.00 -0.86
C GLY A 152 5.75 -2.17 -1.02
N THR A 153 6.28 -2.67 0.10
CA THR A 153 7.10 -3.88 0.18
C THR A 153 6.43 -4.93 1.08
N ASP A 154 6.92 -6.16 1.06
CA ASP A 154 6.43 -7.21 1.96
C ASP A 154 6.84 -6.98 3.42
N LEU A 155 7.79 -6.07 3.66
CA LEU A 155 8.16 -5.60 4.99
C LEU A 155 6.98 -4.96 5.75
N ALA A 156 5.98 -4.44 5.03
CA ALA A 156 4.74 -3.96 5.61
C ALA A 156 4.08 -5.02 6.50
N LEU A 157 4.06 -6.28 6.07
CA LEU A 157 3.49 -7.37 6.85
C LEU A 157 4.29 -7.65 8.14
N LEU A 158 5.61 -7.61 8.03
CA LEU A 158 6.50 -7.81 9.19
C LEU A 158 6.29 -6.70 10.23
N CYS A 159 6.33 -5.44 9.80
CA CYS A 159 6.26 -4.30 10.70
C CYS A 159 4.85 -4.07 11.25
N SER A 160 3.83 -4.03 10.39
CA SER A 160 2.47 -3.68 10.82
C SER A 160 1.77 -4.80 11.59
N LYS A 161 1.84 -6.05 11.08
CA LYS A 161 1.12 -7.19 11.66
C LYS A 161 1.94 -7.97 12.67
N HIS A 162 3.20 -8.28 12.34
CA HIS A 162 4.03 -9.14 13.18
C HIS A 162 4.90 -8.36 14.18
N LYS A 163 4.89 -7.04 14.09
CA LYS A 163 5.67 -6.17 15.00
C LYS A 163 7.17 -6.48 15.00
N ILE A 164 7.68 -6.91 13.85
CA ILE A 164 9.10 -7.18 13.63
C ILE A 164 9.70 -5.98 12.89
N PRO A 165 10.73 -5.31 13.46
CA PRO A 165 11.38 -4.21 12.78
C PRO A 165 12.06 -4.67 11.49
N ALA A 166 11.99 -3.84 10.48
CA ALA A 166 12.64 -4.07 9.20
C ALA A 166 13.16 -2.76 8.61
N VAL A 167 14.26 -2.84 7.91
CA VAL A 167 14.79 -1.73 7.09
C VAL A 167 15.03 -2.22 5.67
N GLY A 168 14.92 -1.33 4.72
CA GLY A 168 15.32 -1.59 3.35
C GLY A 168 16.74 -1.09 3.12
N TYR A 169 17.59 -1.96 2.61
CA TYR A 169 18.92 -1.62 2.12
C TYR A 169 19.20 -2.41 0.84
N SER A 170 19.48 -1.72 -0.25
CA SER A 170 19.55 -2.31 -1.58
C SER A 170 20.39 -1.44 -2.51
N PRO A 171 21.06 -2.03 -3.52
CA PRO A 171 21.72 -1.27 -4.58
C PRO A 171 20.74 -0.62 -5.55
N MET A 172 19.44 -0.84 -5.37
CA MET A 172 18.38 -0.33 -6.22
C MET A 172 18.34 1.21 -6.21
N GLN A 173 18.12 1.78 -7.37
CA GLN A 173 17.82 3.19 -7.54
C GLN A 173 16.32 3.34 -7.85
N GLU A 174 15.53 3.91 -6.91
CA GLU A 174 14.08 4.02 -7.02
C GLU A 174 13.62 4.65 -8.34
N LEU A 175 14.41 5.58 -8.88
CA LEU A 175 14.15 6.23 -10.16
C LEU A 175 13.91 5.26 -11.33
N TYR A 176 14.52 4.07 -11.28
CA TYR A 176 14.43 3.07 -12.36
C TYR A 176 13.43 1.95 -12.07
N CYS A 177 12.87 1.88 -10.86
CA CYS A 177 11.92 0.84 -10.51
C CYS A 177 10.61 0.96 -11.28
N HIS A 178 10.08 -0.19 -11.71
CA HIS A 178 8.81 -0.29 -12.45
C HIS A 178 8.79 0.50 -13.77
N ARG A 179 9.94 0.67 -14.39
CA ARG A 179 10.08 1.33 -15.70
C ARG A 179 10.52 0.35 -16.78
N PRO A 180 10.24 0.62 -18.07
CA PRO A 180 10.70 -0.23 -19.16
C PRO A 180 12.23 -0.39 -19.21
N VAL A 181 12.97 0.57 -18.62
CA VAL A 181 14.44 0.58 -18.52
C VAL A 181 14.84 0.37 -17.07
N ASP A 182 14.30 -0.67 -16.43
CA ASP A 182 14.72 -1.05 -15.08
C ASP A 182 16.16 -1.57 -15.12
N ARG A 183 17.01 -1.01 -14.28
CA ARG A 183 18.44 -1.29 -14.26
C ARG A 183 19.05 -1.04 -12.89
N ILE A 184 20.20 -1.67 -12.67
CA ILE A 184 20.99 -1.50 -11.44
C ILE A 184 22.47 -1.29 -11.82
N ARG A 185 23.16 -0.50 -11.04
CA ARG A 185 24.62 -0.32 -11.21
C ARG A 185 25.35 -1.47 -10.52
N THR A 186 26.28 -2.10 -11.23
CA THR A 186 27.04 -3.25 -10.71
C THR A 186 27.96 -2.89 -9.56
N ASP A 187 28.58 -1.70 -9.57
CA ASP A 187 29.39 -1.20 -8.45
C ASP A 187 28.58 -1.02 -7.16
N LEU A 188 27.28 -0.63 -7.27
CA LEU A 188 26.39 -0.58 -6.12
C LEU A 188 25.98 -1.98 -5.63
N MET A 189 25.92 -2.97 -6.52
CA MET A 189 25.66 -4.36 -6.12
C MET A 189 26.78 -4.90 -5.25
N ASP A 190 28.04 -4.70 -5.64
CA ASP A 190 29.19 -5.15 -4.86
C ASP A 190 29.22 -4.48 -3.48
N ARG A 191 28.99 -3.17 -3.44
CA ARG A 191 28.91 -2.42 -2.17
C ARG A 191 27.76 -2.92 -1.28
N ALA A 192 26.61 -3.22 -1.88
CA ALA A 192 25.46 -3.71 -1.14
C ALA A 192 25.69 -5.09 -0.52
N VAL A 193 26.48 -5.96 -1.17
CA VAL A 193 26.86 -7.26 -0.57
C VAL A 193 27.66 -7.02 0.73
N ILE A 194 28.68 -6.17 0.67
CA ILE A 194 29.51 -5.84 1.84
C ILE A 194 28.67 -5.19 2.94
N GLY A 195 27.81 -4.22 2.56
CA GLY A 195 26.92 -3.53 3.48
C GLY A 195 25.94 -4.49 4.17
N ASN A 196 25.33 -5.41 3.43
CA ASN A 196 24.42 -6.41 4.02
C ASN A 196 25.16 -7.31 5.04
N VAL A 197 26.38 -7.75 4.74
CA VAL A 197 27.18 -8.53 5.69
C VAL A 197 27.43 -7.74 6.98
N ALA A 198 27.84 -6.47 6.87
CA ALA A 198 28.05 -5.60 8.02
C ALA A 198 26.77 -5.40 8.83
N VAL A 199 25.64 -5.16 8.17
CA VAL A 199 24.33 -5.02 8.82
C VAL A 199 23.98 -6.29 9.60
N PHE A 200 24.09 -7.48 8.99
CA PHE A 200 23.82 -8.74 9.71
C PHE A 200 24.73 -8.95 10.92
N GLN A 201 26.01 -8.63 10.81
CA GLN A 201 26.97 -8.73 11.91
C GLN A 201 26.63 -7.79 13.07
N HIS A 202 26.14 -6.57 12.79
CA HIS A 202 25.71 -5.62 13.81
C HIS A 202 24.39 -6.06 14.45
N LEU A 203 23.43 -6.48 13.66
CA LEU A 203 22.14 -6.97 14.15
C LEU A 203 22.32 -8.22 15.04
N ALA A 204 23.25 -9.11 14.71
CA ALA A 204 23.52 -10.30 15.53
C ALA A 204 23.98 -9.99 16.96
N LYS A 205 24.46 -8.77 17.21
CA LYS A 205 24.89 -8.31 18.54
C LYS A 205 23.76 -7.66 19.33
N LEU A 206 22.63 -7.37 18.70
CA LEU A 206 21.50 -6.72 19.37
C LEU A 206 20.79 -7.69 20.33
N PRO A 207 20.32 -7.19 21.48
CA PRO A 207 19.44 -7.95 22.37
C PRO A 207 18.13 -8.35 21.66
N LYS A 208 17.61 -9.54 21.94
CA LYS A 208 16.37 -10.06 21.32
C LYS A 208 15.16 -9.11 21.47
N LYS A 209 15.09 -8.34 22.55
CA LYS A 209 14.02 -7.37 22.79
C LYS A 209 13.95 -6.28 21.72
N GLU A 210 15.09 -5.92 21.12
CA GLU A 210 15.16 -4.88 20.08
C GLU A 210 14.60 -5.34 18.71
N PHE A 211 14.26 -6.63 18.58
CA PHE A 211 13.60 -7.18 17.40
C PHE A 211 12.06 -7.17 17.53
N ARG A 212 11.53 -6.20 18.29
CA ARG A 212 10.09 -6.01 18.46
C ARG A 212 9.73 -4.53 18.33
N LEU A 213 8.62 -4.29 17.65
CA LEU A 213 7.96 -2.98 17.59
C LEU A 213 6.84 -2.91 18.63
N PRO A 214 6.53 -1.74 19.16
CA PRO A 214 5.42 -1.53 20.09
C PRO A 214 4.04 -1.89 19.49
#